data_b8ba605fdde0947c0fad067a5f962464
#
_entry.id   b8ba605fdde0947c0fad067a5f962464
#
_cell.length_a   1.000
_cell.length_b   1.000
_cell.length_c   1.000
_cell.angle_alpha   90.00
_cell.angle_beta   90.00
_cell.angle_gamma   90.00
#
_symmetry.space_group_name_H-M   'P 1'
#
loop_
_entity.id
_entity.type
_entity.pdbx_description
1 polymer ?
#
loop_
_entity_poly.entity_id
_entity_poly.type
_entity_poly.pdbx_seq_one_letter_code
_entity_poly.pdbx_strand_id
1 'polypeptide(L)'
;MSPQPKMRSSRDSICNYRACLLHRVNAATLTPSALVHNGVFRILSPKCPFFRALHIAPQQTMRNVLFICSQNRLRSPTAEQVFSSRPGIECASAGLNRDAENPVTGELVEWAELIFVMEKAHRNKLSSKFRKHIKGQRIICLDIPDDYEFMDPFLIKLLKAKVTPHLPSLNSSS
;
A
#
# COMPACT_ATOMS: atom_id res chain seq x y z
N MET A 1 -40.64 -18.16 6.73
CA MET A 1 -39.33 -18.63 6.23
C MET A 1 -38.87 -17.62 5.20
N SER A 2 -38.05 -16.64 5.58
CA SER A 2 -37.53 -15.59 4.70
C SER A 2 -36.16 -15.99 4.18
N PRO A 3 -35.85 -15.80 2.88
CA PRO A 3 -34.58 -16.21 2.32
C PRO A 3 -33.45 -15.24 2.75
N GLN A 4 -32.35 -15.81 3.21
CA GLN A 4 -31.10 -15.14 3.54
C GLN A 4 -30.44 -14.55 2.28
N PRO A 5 -29.85 -13.34 2.33
CA PRO A 5 -29.10 -12.81 1.21
C PRO A 5 -27.76 -13.54 1.08
N LYS A 6 -27.48 -14.07 -0.10
CA LYS A 6 -26.19 -14.67 -0.47
C LYS A 6 -25.09 -13.63 -0.37
N MET A 7 -24.12 -13.85 0.52
CA MET A 7 -22.86 -13.12 0.56
C MET A 7 -22.12 -13.26 -0.77
N ARG A 8 -21.88 -12.15 -1.44
CA ARG A 8 -20.99 -12.10 -2.60
C ARG A 8 -19.56 -12.36 -2.14
N SER A 9 -18.97 -13.36 -2.74
CA SER A 9 -17.58 -13.75 -2.57
C SER A 9 -16.63 -12.57 -2.89
N SER A 10 -15.70 -12.30 -1.98
CA SER A 10 -14.64 -11.28 -2.09
C SER A 10 -13.61 -11.53 -3.21
N ARG A 11 -13.97 -12.25 -4.26
CA ARG A 11 -13.06 -12.55 -5.39
C ARG A 11 -12.93 -11.42 -6.41
N ASP A 12 -13.76 -10.38 -6.34
CA ASP A 12 -13.77 -9.33 -7.35
C ASP A 12 -12.78 -8.19 -7.11
N SER A 13 -12.11 -8.16 -5.94
CA SER A 13 -11.13 -7.09 -5.63
C SER A 13 -9.72 -7.34 -6.18
N ILE A 14 -9.40 -8.53 -6.68
CA ILE A 14 -8.04 -8.87 -7.16
C ILE A 14 -7.85 -8.56 -8.65
N CYS A 15 -8.92 -8.25 -9.38
CA CYS A 15 -8.87 -8.15 -10.85
C CYS A 15 -8.45 -6.77 -11.41
N ASN A 16 -8.22 -5.76 -10.57
CA ASN A 16 -7.95 -4.40 -11.08
C ASN A 16 -6.46 -3.99 -11.13
N TYR A 17 -5.54 -4.84 -10.66
CA TYR A 17 -4.11 -4.50 -10.69
C TYR A 17 -3.41 -4.78 -12.03
N ARG A 18 -4.03 -5.50 -12.95
CA ARG A 18 -3.40 -5.84 -14.26
C ARG A 18 -3.65 -4.83 -15.38
N ALA A 19 -4.57 -3.91 -15.21
CA ALA A 19 -4.94 -2.98 -16.29
C ALA A 19 -4.16 -1.65 -16.30
N CYS A 20 -3.39 -1.32 -15.26
CA CYS A 20 -2.68 -0.04 -15.17
C CYS A 20 -1.21 -0.07 -15.58
N LEU A 21 -0.68 -1.21 -16.03
CA LEU A 21 0.74 -1.40 -16.34
C LEU A 21 1.10 -1.27 -17.83
N LEU A 22 0.19 -0.85 -18.70
CA LEU A 22 0.41 -0.82 -20.15
C LEU A 22 0.44 0.57 -20.80
N HIS A 23 0.60 1.66 -20.04
CA HIS A 23 0.83 2.99 -20.64
C HIS A 23 2.07 3.68 -20.06
N ARG A 24 3.21 2.98 -20.03
CA ARG A 24 4.50 3.66 -20.10
C ARG A 24 4.79 3.97 -21.55
N VAL A 25 4.29 5.08 -22.03
CA VAL A 25 4.79 5.69 -23.28
C VAL A 25 6.21 6.18 -23.01
N ASN A 26 7.17 5.52 -23.66
CA ASN A 26 8.55 5.95 -23.75
C ASN A 26 8.60 7.36 -24.35
N ALA A 27 8.87 8.36 -23.52
CA ALA A 27 9.29 9.69 -23.95
C ALA A 27 10.81 9.70 -24.16
N ALA A 28 11.28 8.98 -25.17
CA ALA A 28 12.65 9.05 -25.62
C ALA A 28 12.63 8.79 -27.12
N THR A 29 12.39 9.82 -27.91
CA THR A 29 12.94 10.08 -29.26
C THR A 29 12.14 11.19 -29.92
N LEU A 30 12.38 12.43 -29.54
CA LEU A 30 12.17 13.57 -30.42
C LEU A 30 13.51 14.26 -30.57
N THR A 31 14.24 13.87 -31.61
CA THR A 31 15.36 14.63 -32.13
C THR A 31 14.82 15.89 -32.79
N PRO A 32 15.25 17.09 -32.38
CA PRO A 32 14.94 18.30 -33.14
C PRO A 32 15.84 18.34 -34.35
N SER A 33 15.28 18.09 -35.53
CA SER A 33 15.92 18.43 -36.82
C SER A 33 16.08 19.94 -36.88
N ALA A 34 17.31 20.39 -36.76
CA ALA A 34 17.67 21.78 -36.91
C ALA A 34 17.51 22.20 -38.38
N LEU A 35 16.54 23.04 -38.70
CA LEU A 35 16.54 23.86 -39.90
C LEU A 35 17.08 25.24 -39.52
N VAL A 36 18.35 25.44 -39.82
CA VAL A 36 19.01 26.75 -39.73
C VAL A 36 18.59 27.57 -40.95
N HIS A 37 17.79 28.58 -40.75
CA HIS A 37 17.70 29.73 -41.69
C HIS A 37 17.63 31.03 -40.91
N ASN A 38 18.70 31.81 -41.14
CA ASN A 38 18.82 33.27 -40.90
C ASN A 38 18.45 33.85 -39.53
N GLY A 39 19.49 34.00 -38.75
CA GLY A 39 19.78 35.03 -37.76
C GLY A 39 18.76 36.11 -37.46
N VAL A 40 17.95 35.90 -36.43
CA VAL A 40 17.61 36.92 -35.41
C VAL A 40 17.12 36.16 -34.19
N PHE A 41 17.96 36.09 -33.16
CA PHE A 41 17.58 35.57 -31.86
C PHE A 41 16.71 36.63 -31.17
N ARG A 42 15.41 36.61 -31.43
CA ARG A 42 14.45 37.42 -30.68
C ARG A 42 14.21 36.70 -29.33
N ILE A 43 14.86 37.19 -28.29
CA ILE A 43 14.56 36.87 -26.92
C ILE A 43 13.12 37.30 -26.66
N LEU A 44 12.20 36.34 -26.70
CA LEU A 44 10.82 36.56 -26.29
C LEU A 44 10.79 36.85 -24.79
N SER A 45 10.48 38.09 -24.46
CA SER A 45 10.27 38.66 -23.14
C SER A 45 9.41 37.75 -22.26
N PRO A 46 9.72 37.63 -20.95
CA PRO A 46 8.96 36.78 -19.99
C PRO A 46 7.68 37.51 -19.53
N LYS A 47 6.84 37.94 -20.47
CA LYS A 47 5.53 38.54 -20.14
C LYS A 47 4.36 37.79 -20.77
N CYS A 48 4.46 36.46 -20.85
CA CYS A 48 3.28 35.63 -21.09
C CYS A 48 2.60 35.31 -19.74
N PRO A 49 1.40 35.87 -19.47
CA PRO A 49 0.64 35.61 -18.25
C PRO A 49 0.01 34.21 -18.23
N PHE A 50 0.45 33.29 -19.08
CA PHE A 50 -0.09 31.93 -19.20
C PHE A 50 0.77 30.84 -18.57
N PHE A 51 1.87 31.20 -17.87
CA PHE A 51 2.52 30.27 -16.94
C PHE A 51 1.74 30.26 -15.63
N ARG A 52 0.46 29.88 -15.73
CA ARG A 52 -0.28 29.40 -14.54
C ARG A 52 0.48 28.18 -14.05
N ALA A 53 1.26 28.38 -12.99
CA ALA A 53 2.00 27.32 -12.32
C ALA A 53 1.09 26.11 -12.22
N LEU A 54 1.40 25.06 -12.97
CA LEU A 54 0.89 23.74 -12.68
C LEU A 54 1.32 23.48 -11.23
N HIS A 55 0.39 23.67 -10.30
CA HIS A 55 0.53 23.14 -8.95
C HIS A 55 0.61 21.63 -9.14
N ILE A 56 1.82 21.12 -9.27
CA ILE A 56 2.10 19.71 -9.05
C ILE A 56 1.77 19.53 -7.58
N ALA A 57 0.55 19.06 -7.32
CA ALA A 57 0.18 18.64 -5.97
C ALA A 57 1.28 17.71 -5.47
N PRO A 58 1.78 17.87 -4.24
CA PRO A 58 2.80 16.99 -3.70
C PRO A 58 2.28 15.57 -3.84
N GLN A 59 2.98 14.76 -4.61
CA GLN A 59 2.67 13.34 -4.77
C GLN A 59 2.81 12.75 -3.38
N GLN A 60 1.70 12.51 -2.71
CA GLN A 60 1.70 11.78 -1.45
C GLN A 60 2.22 10.39 -1.76
N THR A 61 3.44 10.10 -1.32
CA THR A 61 4.02 8.77 -1.45
C THR A 61 3.16 7.82 -0.63
N MET A 62 2.35 7.02 -1.31
CA MET A 62 1.55 5.97 -0.67
C MET A 62 2.51 4.94 -0.11
N ARG A 63 2.35 4.60 1.18
CA ARG A 63 3.14 3.56 1.82
C ARG A 63 2.37 2.25 1.85
N ASN A 64 3.03 1.19 1.42
CA ASN A 64 2.46 -0.15 1.38
C ASN A 64 2.64 -0.84 2.74
N VAL A 65 1.53 -1.18 3.37
CA VAL A 65 1.48 -1.76 4.72
C VAL A 65 0.87 -3.15 4.66
N LEU A 66 1.59 -4.14 5.18
CA LEU A 66 1.14 -5.53 5.22
C LEU A 66 0.93 -5.99 6.67
N PHE A 67 -0.26 -6.48 6.98
CA PHE A 67 -0.60 -7.08 8.27
C PHE A 67 -0.56 -8.59 8.19
N ILE A 68 0.15 -9.25 9.11
CA ILE A 68 0.37 -10.70 9.09
C ILE A 68 -0.03 -11.35 10.42
N CYS A 69 -0.88 -12.38 10.32
CA CYS A 69 -1.16 -13.31 11.41
C CYS A 69 -0.97 -14.77 10.97
N SER A 70 -1.50 -15.75 11.69
CA SER A 70 -1.41 -17.18 11.31
C SER A 70 -2.31 -17.52 10.14
N GLN A 71 -3.63 -17.29 10.28
CA GLN A 71 -4.69 -17.80 9.38
C GLN A 71 -5.32 -16.72 8.49
N ASN A 72 -5.06 -15.45 8.72
CA ASN A 72 -5.72 -14.33 8.07
C ASN A 72 -7.26 -14.30 8.20
N ARG A 73 -7.77 -14.68 9.38
CA ARG A 73 -9.22 -14.72 9.64
C ARG A 73 -9.72 -13.61 10.54
N LEU A 74 -8.95 -13.27 11.57
CA LEU A 74 -9.39 -12.38 12.65
C LEU A 74 -8.55 -11.10 12.72
N ARG A 75 -7.32 -11.21 13.25
CA ARG A 75 -6.46 -10.05 13.61
C ARG A 75 -5.97 -9.25 12.41
N SER A 76 -5.37 -9.90 11.40
CA SER A 76 -4.82 -9.18 10.25
C SER A 76 -5.89 -8.59 9.31
N PRO A 77 -7.04 -9.27 9.02
CA PRO A 77 -8.12 -8.63 8.27
C PRO A 77 -8.79 -7.47 9.01
N THR A 78 -8.92 -7.57 10.35
CA THR A 78 -9.39 -6.44 11.16
C THR A 78 -8.45 -5.23 11.02
N ALA A 79 -7.13 -5.46 11.09
CA ALA A 79 -6.16 -4.39 10.90
C ALA A 79 -6.25 -3.76 9.50
N GLU A 80 -6.30 -4.56 8.45
CA GLU A 80 -6.50 -4.08 7.08
C GLU A 80 -7.76 -3.22 6.96
N GLN A 81 -8.89 -3.69 7.44
CA GLN A 81 -10.15 -2.95 7.36
C GLN A 81 -10.12 -1.63 8.16
N VAL A 82 -9.51 -1.62 9.35
CA VAL A 82 -9.41 -0.43 10.19
C VAL A 82 -8.52 0.64 9.56
N PHE A 83 -7.46 0.25 8.87
CA PHE A 83 -6.48 1.19 8.32
C PHE A 83 -6.63 1.47 6.82
N SER A 84 -7.46 0.71 6.08
CA SER A 84 -7.68 0.89 4.63
C SER A 84 -8.22 2.27 4.26
N SER A 85 -8.98 2.90 5.15
CA SER A 85 -9.52 4.25 4.94
C SER A 85 -8.53 5.38 5.25
N ARG A 86 -7.33 5.06 5.77
CA ARG A 86 -6.34 6.07 6.15
C ARG A 86 -5.61 6.60 4.92
N PRO A 87 -5.60 7.93 4.68
CA PRO A 87 -4.89 8.50 3.54
C PRO A 87 -3.36 8.31 3.67
N GLY A 88 -2.69 8.17 2.53
CA GLY A 88 -1.23 8.02 2.45
C GLY A 88 -0.70 6.61 2.73
N ILE A 89 -1.57 5.62 2.90
CA ILE A 89 -1.18 4.21 3.01
C ILE A 89 -2.09 3.33 2.17
N GLU A 90 -1.54 2.24 1.66
CA GLU A 90 -2.25 1.13 1.07
C GLU A 90 -2.05 -0.09 1.96
N CYS A 91 -3.14 -0.78 2.31
CA CYS A 91 -3.11 -1.88 3.27
C CYS A 91 -3.45 -3.21 2.60
N ALA A 92 -2.77 -4.26 3.04
CA ALA A 92 -3.11 -5.65 2.72
C ALA A 92 -2.95 -6.52 3.97
N SER A 93 -3.63 -7.66 4.00
CA SER A 93 -3.45 -8.66 5.06
C SER A 93 -3.19 -10.06 4.50
N ALA A 94 -2.42 -10.85 5.25
CA ALA A 94 -2.10 -12.22 4.87
C ALA A 94 -1.83 -13.12 6.08
N GLY A 95 -1.87 -14.44 5.86
CA GLY A 95 -1.58 -15.46 6.85
C GLY A 95 -0.32 -16.26 6.51
N LEU A 96 0.43 -16.67 7.55
CA LEU A 96 1.67 -17.43 7.38
C LEU A 96 1.45 -18.93 7.14
N ASN A 97 0.28 -19.43 7.48
CA ASN A 97 -0.06 -20.82 7.25
C ASN A 97 -0.43 -21.06 5.79
N ARG A 98 -0.28 -22.30 5.32
CA ARG A 98 -0.62 -22.66 3.94
C ARG A 98 -2.12 -22.71 3.69
N ASP A 99 -2.86 -22.98 4.73
CA ASP A 99 -4.33 -23.04 4.80
C ASP A 99 -4.98 -21.73 5.24
N ALA A 100 -4.21 -20.64 5.25
CA ALA A 100 -4.75 -19.31 5.53
C ALA A 100 -5.71 -18.86 4.40
N GLU A 101 -6.69 -18.02 4.74
CA GLU A 101 -7.64 -17.48 3.76
C GLU A 101 -6.93 -16.69 2.64
N ASN A 102 -5.92 -15.92 3.00
CA ASN A 102 -5.02 -15.26 2.06
C ASN A 102 -3.56 -15.57 2.46
N PRO A 103 -2.92 -16.60 1.88
CA PRO A 103 -1.56 -16.96 2.24
C PRO A 103 -0.54 -15.90 1.83
N VAL A 104 0.45 -15.65 2.67
CA VAL A 104 1.59 -14.77 2.34
C VAL A 104 2.34 -15.29 1.13
N THR A 105 2.55 -14.44 0.14
CA THR A 105 3.40 -14.68 -1.03
C THR A 105 4.67 -13.85 -0.98
N GLY A 106 5.69 -14.26 -1.74
CA GLY A 106 6.92 -13.46 -1.88
C GLY A 106 6.67 -12.08 -2.47
N GLU A 107 5.74 -11.99 -3.42
CA GLU A 107 5.34 -10.72 -4.05
C GLU A 107 4.71 -9.75 -3.06
N LEU A 108 3.83 -10.24 -2.17
CA LEU A 108 3.24 -9.42 -1.11
C LEU A 108 4.30 -8.89 -0.12
N VAL A 109 5.30 -9.71 0.21
CA VAL A 109 6.41 -9.29 1.07
C VAL A 109 7.27 -8.22 0.38
N GLU A 110 7.55 -8.37 -0.91
CA GLU A 110 8.32 -7.39 -1.69
C GLU A 110 7.54 -6.08 -1.94
N TRP A 111 6.21 -6.18 -2.07
CA TRP A 111 5.33 -5.03 -2.22
C TRP A 111 5.29 -4.14 -0.98
N ALA A 112 5.34 -4.77 0.22
CA ALA A 112 5.23 -4.06 1.48
C ALA A 112 6.51 -3.27 1.80
N GLU A 113 6.36 -2.03 2.26
CA GLU A 113 7.43 -1.25 2.88
C GLU A 113 7.46 -1.46 4.40
N LEU A 114 6.27 -1.62 4.99
CA LEU A 114 6.06 -1.79 6.41
C LEU A 114 5.23 -3.05 6.67
N ILE A 115 5.79 -3.97 7.45
CA ILE A 115 5.15 -5.25 7.77
C ILE A 115 4.86 -5.30 9.27
N PHE A 116 3.59 -5.44 9.63
CA PHE A 116 3.16 -5.68 10.99
C PHE A 116 2.86 -7.14 11.19
N VAL A 117 3.49 -7.75 12.16
CA VAL A 117 3.22 -9.13 12.59
C VAL A 117 2.58 -9.13 13.96
N MET A 118 1.58 -9.98 14.16
CA MET A 118 0.81 -9.99 15.42
C MET A 118 1.64 -10.53 16.59
N GLU A 119 2.52 -11.49 16.35
CA GLU A 119 3.32 -12.16 17.38
C GLU A 119 4.79 -12.34 16.97
N LYS A 120 5.68 -12.54 17.94
CA LYS A 120 7.11 -12.84 17.70
C LYS A 120 7.31 -14.13 16.89
N ALA A 121 6.46 -15.14 17.13
CA ALA A 121 6.47 -16.39 16.36
C ALA A 121 6.23 -16.13 14.87
N HIS A 122 5.30 -15.22 14.54
CA HIS A 122 5.03 -14.81 13.17
C HIS A 122 6.23 -14.11 12.51
N ARG A 123 6.92 -13.25 13.26
CA ARG A 123 8.15 -12.58 12.78
C ARG A 123 9.23 -13.59 12.43
N ASN A 124 9.49 -14.56 13.30
CA ASN A 124 10.50 -15.59 13.09
C ASN A 124 10.16 -16.47 11.87
N LYS A 125 8.91 -16.90 11.76
CA LYS A 125 8.41 -17.73 10.65
C LYS A 125 8.47 -16.96 9.32
N LEU A 126 8.09 -15.69 9.30
CA LEU A 126 8.19 -14.81 8.12
C LEU A 126 9.65 -14.66 7.68
N SER A 127 10.55 -14.29 8.60
CA SER A 127 11.97 -14.09 8.33
C SER A 127 12.66 -15.36 7.83
N SER A 128 12.28 -16.53 8.33
CA SER A 128 12.81 -17.81 7.88
C SER A 128 12.30 -18.17 6.48
N LYS A 129 10.96 -18.11 6.28
CA LYS A 129 10.31 -18.57 5.05
C LYS A 129 10.54 -17.64 3.85
N PHE A 130 10.57 -16.32 4.09
CA PHE A 130 10.63 -15.30 3.05
C PHE A 130 11.94 -14.48 3.06
N ARG A 131 13.03 -15.05 3.58
CA ARG A 131 14.34 -14.37 3.69
C ARG A 131 14.81 -13.73 2.38
N LYS A 132 14.56 -14.39 1.24
CA LYS A 132 14.97 -13.89 -0.09
C LYS A 132 14.15 -12.68 -0.57
N HIS A 133 12.94 -12.51 -0.04
CA HIS A 133 12.00 -11.45 -0.41
C HIS A 133 12.07 -10.24 0.54
N ILE A 134 12.72 -10.41 1.71
CA ILE A 134 12.93 -9.34 2.67
C ILE A 134 14.19 -8.57 2.26
N LYS A 135 14.00 -7.40 1.65
CA LYS A 135 15.07 -6.55 1.07
C LYS A 135 15.19 -5.19 1.79
N GLY A 136 14.89 -5.13 3.09
CA GLY A 136 14.96 -3.90 3.87
C GLY A 136 13.61 -3.39 4.40
N GLN A 137 12.54 -4.15 4.22
CA GLN A 137 11.23 -3.85 4.80
C GLN A 137 11.33 -3.77 6.34
N ARG A 138 10.63 -2.80 6.91
CA ARG A 138 10.57 -2.65 8.35
C ARG A 138 9.53 -3.61 8.94
N ILE A 139 9.99 -4.61 9.70
CA ILE A 139 9.11 -5.60 10.34
C ILE A 139 8.91 -5.23 11.81
N ILE A 140 7.66 -4.98 12.19
CA ILE A 140 7.26 -4.57 13.54
C ILE A 140 6.36 -5.65 14.14
N CYS A 141 6.69 -6.10 15.36
CA CYS A 141 5.87 -7.03 16.12
C CYS A 141 4.92 -6.23 17.03
N LEU A 142 3.63 -6.53 16.94
CA LEU A 142 2.60 -5.86 17.72
C LEU A 142 2.35 -6.52 19.08
N ASP A 143 2.80 -7.76 19.27
CA ASP A 143 2.52 -8.57 20.46
C ASP A 143 1.02 -8.54 20.85
N ILE A 144 0.18 -8.96 19.89
CA ILE A 144 -1.28 -9.09 20.06
C ILE A 144 -1.62 -10.58 20.07
N PRO A 145 -2.14 -11.12 21.19
CA PRO A 145 -2.52 -12.52 21.32
C PRO A 145 -3.71 -12.90 20.44
N ASP A 146 -3.98 -14.20 20.29
CA ASP A 146 -5.06 -14.72 19.43
C ASP A 146 -6.38 -14.91 20.21
N ASP A 147 -6.74 -13.92 21.02
CA ASP A 147 -7.90 -13.97 21.93
C ASP A 147 -9.06 -13.07 21.45
N TYR A 148 -8.99 -12.57 20.23
CA TYR A 148 -9.95 -11.59 19.69
C TYR A 148 -10.69 -12.12 18.47
N GLU A 149 -11.96 -11.78 18.36
CA GLU A 149 -12.75 -12.04 17.17
C GLU A 149 -12.54 -10.98 16.08
N PHE A 150 -13.08 -11.26 14.89
CA PHE A 150 -13.04 -10.30 13.78
C PHE A 150 -13.83 -9.04 14.13
N MET A 151 -13.17 -7.87 13.98
CA MET A 151 -13.72 -6.55 14.29
C MET A 151 -14.07 -6.33 15.77
N ASP A 152 -13.45 -7.09 16.67
CA ASP A 152 -13.59 -6.86 18.12
C ASP A 152 -13.17 -5.41 18.48
N PRO A 153 -14.01 -4.67 19.26
CA PRO A 153 -13.71 -3.30 19.64
C PRO A 153 -12.41 -3.14 20.46
N PHE A 154 -12.06 -4.13 21.28
CA PHE A 154 -10.81 -4.11 22.03
C PHE A 154 -9.61 -4.34 21.13
N LEU A 155 -9.72 -5.26 20.17
CA LEU A 155 -8.69 -5.47 19.13
C LEU A 155 -8.47 -4.19 18.31
N ILE A 156 -9.54 -3.53 17.87
CA ILE A 156 -9.47 -2.27 17.11
C ILE A 156 -8.75 -1.18 17.91
N LYS A 157 -9.08 -1.02 19.19
CA LYS A 157 -8.43 -0.06 20.09
C LYS A 157 -6.95 -0.35 20.23
N LEU A 158 -6.60 -1.62 20.43
CA LEU A 158 -5.22 -2.09 20.57
C LEU A 158 -4.41 -1.89 19.29
N LEU A 159 -4.99 -2.24 18.14
CA LEU A 159 -4.38 -2.02 16.82
C LEU A 159 -4.11 -0.53 16.57
N LYS A 160 -5.09 0.34 16.82
CA LYS A 160 -4.91 1.79 16.69
C LYS A 160 -3.79 2.32 17.58
N ALA A 161 -3.72 1.88 18.83
CA ALA A 161 -2.68 2.30 19.75
C ALA A 161 -1.27 1.85 19.32
N LYS A 162 -1.13 0.60 18.83
CA LYS A 162 0.17 0.01 18.50
C LYS A 162 0.64 0.33 17.07
N VAL A 163 -0.24 0.50 16.11
CA VAL A 163 0.11 0.70 14.69
C VAL A 163 0.31 2.19 14.35
N THR A 164 -0.55 3.06 14.89
CA THR A 164 -0.54 4.51 14.55
C THR A 164 0.82 5.19 14.73
N PRO A 165 1.62 4.90 15.78
CA PRO A 165 2.94 5.54 15.97
C PRO A 165 3.96 5.22 14.87
N HIS A 166 3.73 4.17 14.11
CA HIS A 166 4.64 3.70 13.05
C HIS A 166 4.21 4.13 11.65
N LEU A 167 3.00 4.66 11.52
CA LEU A 167 2.48 5.17 10.25
C LEU A 167 2.92 6.63 10.02
N PRO A 168 2.97 7.07 8.75
CA PRO A 168 3.26 8.47 8.47
C PRO A 168 2.23 9.38 9.14
N SER A 169 2.73 10.48 9.70
CA SER A 169 1.86 11.54 10.23
C SER A 169 1.05 12.10 9.07
N LEU A 170 -0.26 12.21 9.26
CA LEU A 170 -1.08 13.00 8.36
C LEU A 170 -0.71 14.47 8.63
N ASN A 171 0.17 15.04 7.82
CA ASN A 171 0.35 16.48 7.83
C ASN A 171 -0.99 17.07 7.40
N SER A 172 -1.81 17.48 8.35
CA SER A 172 -2.92 18.36 8.12
C SER A 172 -2.34 19.67 7.60
N SER A 173 -2.30 19.80 6.27
CA SER A 173 -2.12 21.13 5.66
C SER A 173 -3.36 21.94 6.03
N SER A 174 -3.24 22.76 7.06
CA SER A 174 -4.22 23.79 7.40
C SER A 174 -4.18 24.86 6.32
#